data_d4f356dfa2aec733f9c01b1ac5be88af
#
_entry.id   d4f356dfa2aec733f9c01b1ac5be88af
#
_cell.length_a   1.000
_cell.length_b   1.000
_cell.length_c   1.000
_cell.angle_alpha   90.00
_cell.angle_beta   90.00
_cell.angle_gamma   90.00
#
_symmetry.space_group_name_H-M   'P 1'
#
loop_
_entity.id
_entity.type
_entity.pdbx_description
1 polymer ?
#
loop_
_entity_poly.entity_id
_entity_poly.type
_entity_poly.pdbx_seq_one_letter_code
_entity_poly.pdbx_strand_id
1 'polypeptide(L)'
;MRKSRKVCLFVVEGMADKTSLALPLQNLFRHFFDPAYVEFDIMNGDITADYRTKPDTIIGQLGSHIKKHLDKKKLKFDDLIQIILVVDTDGAFIPDDHVIVGARAYRKYPFYLDDSIVTANSEEQEKIQVRNHRKVSNLKRIISLPKVRKIPFCVYYFSCNMDHVFHNDANLDDDHKVSMAENIEDKFRGNYKGFIDYLRHSFPKGVECSYDSSWRFIEKGTNSLKRNSNFVLFLDLDGLSQLKQNVEK
;
A
#
# COMPACT_ATOMS: atom_id res chain seq x y z
N MET A 1 22.44 29.17 0.66
CA MET A 1 22.03 27.95 1.39
C MET A 1 20.81 27.36 0.68
N ARG A 2 20.80 26.06 0.36
CA ARG A 2 19.63 25.37 -0.20
C ARG A 2 18.57 25.32 0.90
N LYS A 3 17.37 25.84 0.66
CA LYS A 3 16.25 25.75 1.59
C LYS A 3 15.98 24.25 1.81
N SER A 4 15.99 23.78 3.04
CA SER A 4 15.69 22.38 3.36
C SER A 4 14.26 22.07 2.89
N ARG A 5 14.10 21.06 2.03
CA ARG A 5 12.78 20.56 1.64
C ARG A 5 12.27 19.65 2.73
N LYS A 6 10.98 19.60 2.91
CA LYS A 6 10.28 18.69 3.82
C LYS A 6 9.36 17.81 2.98
N VAL A 7 9.75 16.56 2.78
CA VAL A 7 9.06 15.65 1.84
C VAL A 7 8.48 14.46 2.58
N CYS A 8 7.17 14.23 2.43
CA CYS A 8 6.51 12.99 2.80
C CYS A 8 6.54 12.05 1.58
N LEU A 9 7.23 10.93 1.67
CA LEU A 9 7.39 9.99 0.57
C LEU A 9 6.42 8.83 0.71
N PHE A 10 5.52 8.67 -0.27
CA PHE A 10 4.70 7.48 -0.43
C PHE A 10 5.39 6.48 -1.36
N VAL A 11 5.40 5.23 -0.96
CA VAL A 11 5.87 4.11 -1.75
C VAL A 11 4.67 3.20 -2.02
N VAL A 12 4.33 3.00 -3.28
CA VAL A 12 3.22 2.15 -3.72
C VAL A 12 3.74 1.04 -4.63
N GLU A 13 3.00 -0.06 -4.79
CA GLU A 13 3.47 -1.20 -5.58
C GLU A 13 3.43 -0.90 -7.08
N GLY A 14 2.32 -0.36 -7.61
CA GLY A 14 2.07 -0.17 -9.03
C GLY A 14 1.98 1.26 -9.52
N MET A 15 1.99 1.42 -10.85
CA MET A 15 1.76 2.74 -11.48
C MET A 15 0.29 3.16 -11.42
N ALA A 16 -0.64 2.22 -11.51
CA ALA A 16 -2.08 2.49 -11.33
C ALA A 16 -2.37 3.00 -9.92
N ASP A 17 -1.75 2.38 -8.89
CA ASP A 17 -1.87 2.82 -7.49
C ASP A 17 -1.37 4.24 -7.30
N LYS A 18 -0.24 4.56 -7.95
CA LYS A 18 0.29 5.91 -7.96
C LYS A 18 -0.70 6.90 -8.55
N THR A 19 -1.33 6.59 -9.68
CA THR A 19 -2.33 7.44 -10.34
C THR A 19 -3.55 7.63 -9.43
N SER A 20 -4.10 6.54 -8.89
CA SER A 20 -5.28 6.57 -8.00
C SER A 20 -5.07 7.43 -6.76
N LEU A 21 -3.87 7.45 -6.20
CA LEU A 21 -3.58 8.18 -4.95
C LEU A 21 -3.06 9.60 -5.16
N ALA A 22 -2.50 9.93 -6.34
CA ALA A 22 -1.78 11.19 -6.55
C ALA A 22 -2.64 12.42 -6.28
N LEU A 23 -3.78 12.56 -6.96
CA LEU A 23 -4.62 13.75 -6.82
C LEU A 23 -5.33 13.83 -5.46
N PRO A 24 -5.94 12.74 -4.93
CA PRO A 24 -6.52 12.76 -3.59
C PRO A 24 -5.51 13.19 -2.50
N LEU A 25 -4.30 12.64 -2.52
CA LEU A 25 -3.24 13.01 -1.58
C LEU A 25 -2.78 14.46 -1.80
N GLN A 26 -2.65 14.90 -3.06
CA GLN A 26 -2.30 16.30 -3.35
C GLN A 26 -3.31 17.28 -2.77
N ASN A 27 -4.60 17.00 -2.92
CA ASN A 27 -5.67 17.84 -2.38
C ASN A 27 -5.62 17.86 -0.83
N LEU A 28 -5.40 16.71 -0.22
CA LEU A 28 -5.27 16.58 1.23
C LEU A 28 -4.04 17.36 1.73
N PHE A 29 -2.88 17.17 1.12
CA PHE A 29 -1.66 17.87 1.54
C PHE A 29 -1.78 19.39 1.40
N ARG A 30 -2.37 19.89 0.31
CA ARG A 30 -2.64 21.33 0.12
C ARG A 30 -3.59 21.91 1.16
N HIS A 31 -4.48 21.08 1.70
CA HIS A 31 -5.41 21.52 2.74
C HIS A 31 -4.76 21.59 4.13
N PHE A 32 -3.94 20.60 4.48
CA PHE A 32 -3.38 20.48 5.82
C PHE A 32 -1.98 21.09 5.99
N PHE A 33 -1.24 21.29 4.91
CA PHE A 33 0.14 21.77 4.93
C PHE A 33 0.32 22.94 3.95
N ASP A 34 1.22 23.86 4.30
CA ASP A 34 1.67 24.89 3.35
C ASP A 34 2.58 24.22 2.28
N PRO A 35 2.21 24.25 0.99
CA PRO A 35 3.00 23.64 -0.08
C PRO A 35 4.40 24.25 -0.23
N ALA A 36 4.65 25.43 0.34
CA ALA A 36 5.99 26.04 0.36
C ALA A 36 6.97 25.32 1.30
N TYR A 37 6.45 24.54 2.27
CA TYR A 37 7.26 23.88 3.29
C TYR A 37 7.17 22.37 3.26
N VAL A 38 6.02 21.79 2.87
CA VAL A 38 5.80 20.34 2.86
C VAL A 38 5.36 19.91 1.47
N GLU A 39 6.17 19.06 0.86
CA GLU A 39 5.85 18.38 -0.39
C GLU A 39 5.50 16.92 -0.11
N PHE A 40 4.72 16.30 -0.97
CA PHE A 40 4.66 14.85 -1.04
C PHE A 40 5.20 14.37 -2.39
N ASP A 41 5.74 13.16 -2.39
CA ASP A 41 6.17 12.48 -3.60
C ASP A 41 5.72 11.02 -3.55
N ILE A 42 5.45 10.42 -4.70
CA ILE A 42 5.02 9.04 -4.81
C ILE A 42 5.99 8.28 -5.72
N MET A 43 6.56 7.22 -5.21
CA MET A 43 7.34 6.26 -6.00
C MET A 43 6.61 4.93 -6.06
N ASN A 44 6.78 4.21 -7.15
CA ASN A 44 6.34 2.82 -7.26
C ASN A 44 7.51 1.85 -7.06
N GLY A 45 7.24 0.69 -6.53
CA GLY A 45 8.22 -0.39 -6.37
C GLY A 45 7.68 -1.51 -5.50
N ASP A 46 7.31 -2.64 -6.11
CA ASP A 46 6.99 -3.86 -5.39
C ASP A 46 8.25 -4.43 -4.74
N ILE A 47 8.29 -4.36 -3.42
CA ILE A 47 9.42 -4.85 -2.63
C ILE A 47 9.02 -6.10 -1.86
N THR A 48 7.74 -6.26 -1.57
CA THR A 48 7.25 -7.27 -0.64
C THR A 48 7.14 -8.65 -1.29
N ALA A 49 6.77 -8.74 -2.56
CA ALA A 49 6.62 -9.97 -3.32
C ALA A 49 7.81 -10.30 -4.25
N ASP A 50 8.76 -9.38 -4.47
CA ASP A 50 9.94 -9.64 -5.31
C ASP A 50 10.69 -10.89 -4.81
N TYR A 51 10.88 -11.88 -5.72
CA TYR A 51 11.53 -13.15 -5.40
C TYR A 51 12.97 -13.01 -4.87
N ARG A 52 13.62 -11.87 -5.13
CA ARG A 52 14.96 -11.55 -4.64
C ARG A 52 14.96 -10.95 -3.25
N THR A 53 13.80 -10.54 -2.75
CA THR A 53 13.67 -9.90 -1.44
C THR A 53 13.43 -10.96 -0.36
N LYS A 54 14.26 -10.89 0.69
CA LYS A 54 14.16 -11.73 1.88
C LYS A 54 13.95 -10.86 3.12
N PRO A 55 13.39 -11.40 4.22
CA PRO A 55 13.13 -10.63 5.44
C PRO A 55 14.36 -9.95 6.04
N ASP A 56 15.54 -10.55 5.92
CA ASP A 56 16.81 -9.98 6.38
C ASP A 56 17.36 -8.87 5.47
N THR A 57 16.98 -8.85 4.20
CA THR A 57 17.46 -7.88 3.20
C THR A 57 16.44 -6.79 2.85
N ILE A 58 15.15 -6.97 3.18
CA ILE A 58 14.07 -6.07 2.73
C ILE A 58 14.29 -4.61 3.13
N ILE A 59 14.81 -4.35 4.34
CA ILE A 59 15.08 -2.98 4.80
C ILE A 59 16.15 -2.31 3.95
N GLY A 60 17.21 -3.04 3.64
CA GLY A 60 18.29 -2.57 2.78
C GLY A 60 17.83 -2.32 1.35
N GLN A 61 16.99 -3.20 0.82
CA GLN A 61 16.41 -3.07 -0.53
C GLN A 61 15.45 -1.88 -0.59
N LEU A 62 14.55 -1.71 0.37
CA LEU A 62 13.69 -0.53 0.48
C LEU A 62 14.52 0.76 0.51
N GLY A 63 15.54 0.82 1.37
CA GLY A 63 16.44 1.96 1.45
C GLY A 63 17.18 2.24 0.13
N SER A 64 17.55 1.21 -0.62
CA SER A 64 18.22 1.33 -1.92
C SER A 64 17.25 1.81 -3.01
N HIS A 65 16.01 1.34 -3.02
CA HIS A 65 14.95 1.81 -3.94
C HIS A 65 14.64 3.27 -3.69
N ILE A 66 14.44 3.66 -2.43
CA ILE A 66 14.21 5.06 -2.04
C ILE A 66 15.39 5.93 -2.48
N LYS A 67 16.62 5.48 -2.23
CA LYS A 67 17.82 6.24 -2.66
C LYS A 67 17.83 6.50 -4.16
N LYS A 68 17.59 5.48 -4.98
CA LYS A 68 17.53 5.63 -6.44
C LYS A 68 16.46 6.65 -6.88
N HIS A 69 15.29 6.64 -6.20
CA HIS A 69 14.22 7.60 -6.48
C HIS A 69 14.63 9.02 -6.10
N LEU A 70 15.20 9.21 -4.90
CA LEU A 70 15.67 10.52 -4.43
C LEU A 70 16.77 11.10 -5.33
N ASP A 71 17.72 10.26 -5.78
CA ASP A 71 18.78 10.68 -6.69
C ASP A 71 18.20 11.23 -8.01
N LYS A 72 17.19 10.57 -8.58
CA LYS A 72 16.46 11.06 -9.78
C LYS A 72 15.77 12.40 -9.55
N LYS A 73 15.24 12.63 -8.34
CA LYS A 73 14.52 13.85 -7.95
C LYS A 73 15.46 14.95 -7.41
N LYS A 74 16.76 14.69 -7.33
CA LYS A 74 17.75 15.57 -6.70
C LYS A 74 17.41 15.91 -5.24
N LEU A 75 16.84 14.92 -4.53
CA LEU A 75 16.52 14.93 -3.10
C LEU A 75 17.53 14.11 -2.32
N LYS A 76 17.57 14.31 -1.00
CA LYS A 76 18.37 13.54 -0.04
C LYS A 76 17.46 12.90 1.02
N PHE A 77 17.96 11.91 1.74
CA PHE A 77 17.23 11.35 2.88
C PHE A 77 16.89 12.40 3.94
N ASP A 78 17.75 13.38 4.14
CA ASP A 78 17.53 14.48 5.09
C ASP A 78 16.39 15.43 4.65
N ASP A 79 15.97 15.37 3.40
CA ASP A 79 14.78 16.08 2.93
C ASP A 79 13.49 15.33 3.31
N LEU A 80 13.57 14.03 3.70
CA LEU A 80 12.39 13.23 4.06
C LEU A 80 12.00 13.43 5.53
N ILE A 81 10.71 13.67 5.77
CA ILE A 81 10.11 13.75 7.11
C ILE A 81 9.35 12.49 7.48
N GLN A 82 8.87 11.75 6.48
CA GLN A 82 8.10 10.52 6.66
C GLN A 82 8.22 9.65 5.42
N ILE A 83 8.25 8.34 5.60
CA ILE A 83 8.10 7.33 4.55
C ILE A 83 6.86 6.52 4.86
N ILE A 84 5.96 6.40 3.90
CA ILE A 84 4.72 5.64 4.00
C ILE A 84 4.73 4.61 2.89
N LEU A 85 4.79 3.34 3.28
CA LEU A 85 4.65 2.23 2.34
C LEU A 85 3.19 1.79 2.31
N VAL A 86 2.62 1.73 1.12
CA VAL A 86 1.27 1.23 0.87
C VAL A 86 1.40 -0.03 0.03
N VAL A 87 0.88 -1.14 0.54
CA VAL A 87 1.02 -2.46 -0.07
C VAL A 87 -0.34 -3.09 -0.38
N ASP A 88 -0.38 -3.84 -1.46
CA ASP A 88 -1.44 -4.82 -1.69
C ASP A 88 -1.17 -6.07 -0.86
N THR A 89 -2.17 -6.69 -0.25
CA THR A 89 -1.94 -7.94 0.47
C THR A 89 -1.86 -9.15 -0.45
N ASP A 90 -2.42 -9.07 -1.66
CA ASP A 90 -2.53 -10.16 -2.66
C ASP A 90 -3.09 -11.47 -2.07
N GLY A 91 -3.90 -11.38 -1.03
CA GLY A 91 -4.39 -12.55 -0.33
C GLY A 91 -3.29 -13.36 0.38
N ALA A 92 -2.12 -12.77 0.65
CA ALA A 92 -0.94 -13.52 1.09
C ALA A 92 -1.09 -14.21 2.45
N PHE A 93 -2.00 -13.75 3.30
CA PHE A 93 -2.18 -14.31 4.65
C PHE A 93 -3.15 -15.49 4.72
N ILE A 94 -3.74 -15.94 3.59
CA ILE A 94 -4.64 -17.11 3.60
C ILE A 94 -3.86 -18.39 3.86
N PRO A 95 -4.50 -19.43 4.45
CA PRO A 95 -3.93 -20.76 4.54
C PRO A 95 -3.66 -21.37 3.15
N ASP A 96 -2.67 -22.26 3.06
CA ASP A 96 -2.25 -22.84 1.77
C ASP A 96 -3.34 -23.66 1.08
N ASP A 97 -4.23 -24.30 1.83
CA ASP A 97 -5.39 -25.06 1.33
C ASP A 97 -6.47 -24.18 0.69
N HIS A 98 -6.40 -22.85 0.90
CA HIS A 98 -7.21 -21.86 0.19
C HIS A 98 -6.60 -21.38 -1.15
N VAL A 99 -5.38 -21.83 -1.49
CA VAL A 99 -4.83 -21.69 -2.84
C VAL A 99 -5.15 -22.96 -3.60
N ILE A 100 -6.09 -22.90 -4.54
CA ILE A 100 -6.67 -24.07 -5.17
C ILE A 100 -6.44 -24.09 -6.69
N VAL A 101 -6.42 -25.28 -7.28
CA VAL A 101 -6.43 -25.43 -8.74
C VAL A 101 -7.87 -25.36 -9.23
N GLY A 102 -8.16 -24.43 -10.16
CA GLY A 102 -9.50 -24.26 -10.69
C GLY A 102 -9.88 -25.26 -11.75
N ALA A 103 -11.12 -25.76 -11.68
CA ALA A 103 -11.72 -26.58 -12.74
C ALA A 103 -12.28 -25.72 -13.91
N ARG A 104 -12.35 -24.41 -13.75
CA ARG A 104 -12.88 -23.47 -14.75
C ARG A 104 -11.77 -22.62 -15.33
N ALA A 105 -11.84 -22.35 -16.63
CA ALA A 105 -10.97 -21.36 -17.27
C ALA A 105 -11.42 -19.96 -16.85
N TYR A 106 -10.59 -19.28 -16.09
CA TYR A 106 -10.71 -17.84 -15.82
C TYR A 106 -9.92 -17.07 -16.87
N ARG A 107 -10.29 -15.80 -17.10
CA ARG A 107 -9.57 -14.93 -18.04
C ARG A 107 -8.12 -14.69 -17.63
N LYS A 108 -7.88 -14.64 -16.30
CA LYS A 108 -6.58 -14.32 -15.72
C LYS A 108 -6.32 -15.22 -14.52
N TYR A 109 -5.08 -15.62 -14.33
CA TYR A 109 -4.60 -16.30 -13.13
C TYR A 109 -3.40 -15.54 -12.53
N PRO A 110 -3.23 -15.54 -11.19
CA PRO A 110 -4.17 -16.09 -10.22
C PRO A 110 -5.50 -15.32 -10.24
N PHE A 111 -6.61 -15.99 -9.92
CA PHE A 111 -7.94 -15.39 -9.80
C PHE A 111 -8.36 -15.37 -8.33
N TYR A 112 -8.73 -14.20 -7.82
CA TYR A 112 -9.06 -13.97 -6.43
C TYR A 112 -10.56 -14.11 -6.20
N LEU A 113 -10.95 -15.03 -5.29
CA LEU A 113 -12.29 -15.16 -4.74
C LEU A 113 -12.32 -14.59 -3.32
N ASP A 114 -13.50 -14.54 -2.70
CA ASP A 114 -13.68 -13.99 -1.34
C ASP A 114 -12.95 -14.82 -0.26
N ASP A 115 -12.67 -16.10 -0.52
CA ASP A 115 -12.11 -17.05 0.42
C ASP A 115 -10.94 -17.87 -0.13
N SER A 116 -10.60 -17.74 -1.41
CA SER A 116 -9.56 -18.56 -2.04
C SER A 116 -8.88 -17.86 -3.20
N ILE A 117 -7.70 -18.34 -3.58
CA ILE A 117 -6.98 -17.96 -4.79
C ILE A 117 -7.00 -19.15 -5.73
N VAL A 118 -7.54 -18.95 -6.93
CA VAL A 118 -7.63 -19.99 -7.96
C VAL A 118 -6.43 -19.86 -8.92
N THR A 119 -5.79 -21.00 -9.20
CA THR A 119 -4.65 -21.12 -10.10
C THR A 119 -4.96 -22.03 -11.27
N ALA A 120 -4.21 -21.92 -12.35
CA ALA A 120 -4.44 -22.70 -13.56
C ALA A 120 -4.06 -24.17 -13.42
N ASN A 121 -3.06 -24.48 -12.58
CA ASN A 121 -2.52 -25.82 -12.37
C ASN A 121 -1.73 -25.89 -11.05
N SER A 122 -1.25 -27.08 -10.70
CA SER A 122 -0.52 -27.33 -9.45
C SER A 122 0.84 -26.60 -9.38
N GLU A 123 1.51 -26.38 -10.50
CA GLU A 123 2.77 -25.63 -10.52
C GLU A 123 2.52 -24.14 -10.15
N GLU A 124 1.47 -23.53 -10.70
CA GLU A 124 1.08 -22.18 -10.35
C GLU A 124 0.57 -22.07 -8.92
N GLN A 125 -0.11 -23.11 -8.42
CA GLN A 125 -0.53 -23.20 -7.02
C GLN A 125 0.66 -23.10 -6.07
N GLU A 126 1.69 -23.93 -6.30
CA GLU A 126 2.92 -23.90 -5.50
C GLU A 126 3.64 -22.55 -5.57
N LYS A 127 3.73 -21.95 -6.77
CA LYS A 127 4.31 -20.60 -6.93
C LYS A 127 3.57 -19.55 -6.11
N ILE A 128 2.23 -19.59 -6.08
CA ILE A 128 1.43 -18.65 -5.29
C ILE A 128 1.63 -18.88 -3.79
N GLN A 129 1.64 -20.13 -3.31
CA GLN A 129 1.91 -20.45 -1.91
C GLN A 129 3.30 -19.94 -1.48
N VAL A 130 4.34 -20.19 -2.27
CA VAL A 130 5.70 -19.68 -2.03
C VAL A 130 5.75 -18.15 -2.04
N ARG A 131 5.05 -17.49 -2.98
CA ARG A 131 4.91 -16.03 -3.01
C ARG A 131 4.26 -15.52 -1.72
N ASN A 132 3.16 -16.14 -1.30
CA ASN A 132 2.42 -15.75 -0.10
C ASN A 132 3.30 -15.84 1.15
N HIS A 133 3.97 -16.95 1.36
CA HIS A 133 4.88 -17.13 2.51
C HIS A 133 5.99 -16.07 2.53
N ARG A 134 6.57 -15.76 1.37
CA ARG A 134 7.59 -14.72 1.23
C ARG A 134 7.02 -13.34 1.56
N LYS A 135 5.87 -12.98 0.99
CA LYS A 135 5.22 -11.69 1.21
C LYS A 135 4.87 -11.51 2.69
N VAL A 136 4.28 -12.54 3.33
CA VAL A 136 3.99 -12.53 4.77
C VAL A 136 5.25 -12.34 5.61
N SER A 137 6.30 -13.09 5.31
CA SER A 137 7.57 -12.98 6.05
C SER A 137 8.19 -11.59 5.92
N ASN A 138 8.16 -11.02 4.71
CA ASN A 138 8.63 -9.66 4.43
C ASN A 138 7.78 -8.60 5.14
N LEU A 139 6.45 -8.71 5.06
CA LEU A 139 5.53 -7.78 5.73
C LEU A 139 5.70 -7.82 7.24
N LYS A 140 5.74 -9.00 7.87
CA LYS A 140 5.97 -9.14 9.32
C LYS A 140 7.27 -8.49 9.77
N ARG A 141 8.29 -8.47 8.91
CA ARG A 141 9.57 -7.81 9.20
C ARG A 141 9.48 -6.30 9.20
N ILE A 142 8.63 -5.70 8.34
CA ILE A 142 8.61 -4.24 8.14
C ILE A 142 7.46 -3.53 8.86
N ILE A 143 6.35 -4.22 9.16
CA ILE A 143 5.17 -3.62 9.82
C ILE A 143 5.52 -3.00 11.18
N SER A 144 6.40 -3.64 11.93
CA SER A 144 6.81 -3.18 13.26
C SER A 144 7.99 -2.19 13.25
N LEU A 145 8.52 -1.84 12.07
CA LEU A 145 9.65 -0.92 11.99
C LEU A 145 9.19 0.53 12.21
N PRO A 146 9.73 1.24 13.21
CA PRO A 146 9.38 2.64 13.40
C PRO A 146 10.11 3.58 12.43
N LYS A 147 11.23 3.14 11.84
CA LYS A 147 12.11 3.99 11.01
C LYS A 147 12.86 3.20 9.94
N VAL A 148 13.08 3.84 8.80
CA VAL A 148 14.03 3.40 7.76
C VAL A 148 15.09 4.50 7.61
N ARG A 149 16.38 4.17 7.78
CA ARG A 149 17.49 5.15 7.75
C ARG A 149 17.23 6.41 8.60
N LYS A 150 16.74 6.25 9.82
CA LYS A 150 16.37 7.31 10.77
C LYS A 150 15.07 8.08 10.42
N ILE A 151 14.50 7.91 9.25
CA ILE A 151 13.24 8.55 8.86
C ILE A 151 12.05 7.74 9.41
N PRO A 152 11.06 8.37 10.04
CA PRO A 152 9.82 7.72 10.47
C PRO A 152 9.19 6.92 9.34
N PHE A 153 8.72 5.71 9.63
CA PHE A 153 8.22 4.77 8.64
C PHE A 153 6.96 4.06 9.12
N CYS A 154 5.99 3.93 8.25
CA CYS A 154 4.76 3.16 8.49
C CYS A 154 4.38 2.37 7.24
N VAL A 155 3.67 1.26 7.44
CA VAL A 155 3.14 0.41 6.36
C VAL A 155 1.63 0.34 6.47
N TYR A 156 0.93 0.62 5.40
CA TYR A 156 -0.53 0.47 5.30
C TYR A 156 -0.88 -0.48 4.17
N TYR A 157 -2.07 -1.08 4.21
CA TYR A 157 -2.46 -2.06 3.21
C TYR A 157 -3.77 -1.70 2.51
N PHE A 158 -3.89 -2.20 1.28
CA PHE A 158 -5.13 -2.50 0.59
C PHE A 158 -5.29 -4.02 0.56
N SER A 159 -6.39 -4.54 1.12
CA SER A 159 -6.62 -5.97 1.20
C SER A 159 -7.05 -6.53 -0.15
N CYS A 160 -6.51 -7.70 -0.47
CA CYS A 160 -6.33 -8.20 -1.80
C CYS A 160 -5.47 -7.21 -2.61
N ASN A 161 -6.07 -6.21 -3.24
CA ASN A 161 -5.37 -5.14 -3.93
C ASN A 161 -6.16 -3.83 -3.90
N MET A 162 -5.56 -2.75 -4.37
CA MET A 162 -6.17 -1.43 -4.41
C MET A 162 -7.40 -1.40 -5.31
N ASP A 163 -7.39 -2.13 -6.43
CA ASP A 163 -8.53 -2.23 -7.35
C ASP A 163 -9.75 -2.83 -6.65
N HIS A 164 -9.55 -3.87 -5.83
CA HIS A 164 -10.61 -4.46 -5.03
C HIS A 164 -11.24 -3.45 -4.08
N VAL A 165 -10.44 -2.64 -3.41
CA VAL A 165 -10.95 -1.64 -2.46
C VAL A 165 -11.70 -0.52 -3.19
N PHE A 166 -11.15 0.03 -4.26
CA PHE A 166 -11.75 1.18 -4.94
C PHE A 166 -12.89 0.81 -5.91
N HIS A 167 -12.78 -0.32 -6.61
CA HIS A 167 -13.68 -0.70 -7.70
C HIS A 167 -14.55 -1.92 -7.37
N ASN A 168 -14.30 -2.58 -6.22
CA ASN A 168 -14.95 -3.83 -5.84
C ASN A 168 -14.65 -4.97 -6.84
N ASP A 169 -13.48 -4.93 -7.46
CA ASP A 169 -13.00 -5.93 -8.39
C ASP A 169 -11.53 -6.28 -8.08
N ALA A 170 -11.32 -7.47 -7.50
CA ALA A 170 -9.98 -7.96 -7.18
C ALA A 170 -9.22 -8.47 -8.42
N ASN A 171 -9.93 -8.67 -9.54
CA ASN A 171 -9.43 -9.31 -10.75
C ASN A 171 -9.44 -8.37 -11.96
N LEU A 172 -9.37 -7.07 -11.72
CA LEU A 172 -9.40 -6.07 -12.79
C LEU A 172 -8.31 -6.34 -13.83
N ASP A 173 -8.71 -6.36 -15.10
CA ASP A 173 -7.80 -6.56 -16.22
C ASP A 173 -6.83 -5.37 -16.34
N ASP A 174 -5.58 -5.67 -16.70
CA ASP A 174 -4.52 -4.66 -16.80
C ASP A 174 -4.85 -3.53 -17.80
N ASP A 175 -5.59 -3.85 -18.86
CA ASP A 175 -6.05 -2.89 -19.87
C ASP A 175 -7.04 -1.86 -19.31
N HIS A 176 -7.76 -2.18 -18.23
CA HIS A 176 -8.71 -1.29 -17.57
C HIS A 176 -8.12 -0.53 -16.38
N LYS A 177 -6.99 -0.95 -15.84
CA LYS A 177 -6.41 -0.35 -14.62
C LYS A 177 -6.14 1.15 -14.75
N VAL A 178 -5.66 1.59 -15.91
CA VAL A 178 -5.36 3.01 -16.12
C VAL A 178 -6.62 3.85 -16.10
N SER A 179 -7.65 3.47 -16.87
CA SER A 179 -8.92 4.19 -16.93
C SER A 179 -9.66 4.16 -15.58
N MET A 180 -9.56 3.06 -14.85
CA MET A 180 -10.16 2.94 -13.52
C MET A 180 -9.41 3.78 -12.47
N ALA A 181 -8.09 3.91 -12.57
CA ALA A 181 -7.32 4.81 -11.72
C ALA A 181 -7.68 6.29 -11.99
N GLU A 182 -7.89 6.66 -13.25
CA GLU A 182 -8.39 7.99 -13.63
C GLU A 182 -9.81 8.27 -13.10
N ASN A 183 -10.68 7.26 -13.07
CA ASN A 183 -12.01 7.38 -12.46
C ASN A 183 -11.95 7.70 -10.96
N ILE A 184 -10.99 7.13 -10.22
CA ILE A 184 -10.77 7.46 -8.81
C ILE A 184 -10.25 8.89 -8.66
N GLU A 185 -9.31 9.29 -9.52
CA GLU A 185 -8.81 10.65 -9.55
C GLU A 185 -9.95 11.66 -9.75
N ASP A 186 -10.83 11.43 -10.73
CA ASP A 186 -11.97 12.30 -11.03
C ASP A 186 -13.01 12.30 -9.90
N LYS A 187 -13.32 11.13 -9.34
CA LYS A 187 -14.29 10.97 -8.23
C LYS A 187 -13.92 11.81 -7.01
N PHE A 188 -12.61 11.92 -6.72
CA PHE A 188 -12.13 12.63 -5.55
C PHE A 188 -11.45 13.96 -5.87
N ARG A 189 -11.57 14.44 -7.12
CA ARG A 189 -11.04 15.74 -7.55
C ARG A 189 -11.61 16.88 -6.67
N GLY A 190 -10.74 17.57 -5.92
CA GLY A 190 -11.15 18.64 -4.99
C GLY A 190 -11.95 18.17 -3.76
N ASN A 191 -12.15 16.87 -3.56
CA ASN A 191 -12.95 16.29 -2.49
C ASN A 191 -12.15 15.36 -1.57
N TYR A 192 -11.15 15.91 -0.87
CA TYR A 192 -10.32 15.13 0.05
C TYR A 192 -11.15 14.53 1.22
N LYS A 193 -12.22 15.20 1.67
CA LYS A 193 -13.10 14.66 2.73
C LYS A 193 -13.81 13.40 2.26
N GLY A 194 -14.38 13.43 1.06
CA GLY A 194 -15.00 12.24 0.47
C GLY A 194 -14.03 11.09 0.28
N PHE A 195 -12.75 11.38 -0.01
CA PHE A 195 -11.69 10.36 -0.08
C PHE A 195 -11.41 9.72 1.29
N ILE A 196 -11.27 10.53 2.35
CA ILE A 196 -11.09 10.03 3.72
C ILE A 196 -12.30 9.19 4.16
N ASP A 197 -13.51 9.68 3.92
CA ASP A 197 -14.75 8.98 4.29
C ASP A 197 -14.89 7.65 3.54
N TYR A 198 -14.51 7.61 2.27
CA TYR A 198 -14.48 6.38 1.49
C TYR A 198 -13.54 5.34 2.10
N LEU A 199 -12.33 5.74 2.44
CA LEU A 199 -11.34 4.85 3.08
C LEU A 199 -11.76 4.45 4.50
N ARG A 200 -12.45 5.33 5.24
CA ARG A 200 -13.02 4.99 6.56
C ARG A 200 -14.06 3.87 6.45
N HIS A 201 -14.91 3.90 5.42
CA HIS A 201 -15.86 2.81 5.15
C HIS A 201 -15.18 1.52 4.66
N SER A 202 -13.94 1.61 4.21
CA SER A 202 -13.13 0.45 3.83
C SER A 202 -12.31 -0.13 4.99
N PHE A 203 -12.32 0.50 6.18
CA PHE A 203 -11.69 -0.06 7.37
C PHE A 203 -12.44 -1.32 7.84
N PRO A 204 -11.75 -2.36 8.37
CA PRO A 204 -12.39 -3.59 8.80
C PRO A 204 -13.50 -3.38 9.82
N LYS A 205 -14.72 -3.84 9.51
CA LYS A 205 -15.88 -3.68 10.39
C LYS A 205 -15.72 -4.48 11.68
N GLY A 206 -16.10 -3.89 12.81
CA GLY A 206 -16.04 -4.55 14.12
C GLY A 206 -14.62 -4.72 14.68
N VAL A 207 -13.64 -4.13 14.04
CA VAL A 207 -12.25 -4.10 14.50
C VAL A 207 -11.98 -2.75 15.17
N GLU A 208 -11.27 -2.78 16.30
CA GLU A 208 -10.78 -1.55 16.93
C GLU A 208 -10.00 -0.71 15.92
N CYS A 209 -10.27 0.59 15.89
CA CYS A 209 -9.63 1.52 14.95
C CYS A 209 -8.18 1.82 15.41
N SER A 210 -7.31 0.81 15.27
CA SER A 210 -5.90 0.90 15.60
C SER A 210 -5.03 0.18 14.56
N TYR A 211 -3.78 0.61 14.47
CA TYR A 211 -2.80 0.03 13.55
C TYR A 211 -2.61 -1.47 13.80
N ASP A 212 -2.33 -1.85 15.04
CA ASP A 212 -2.09 -3.23 15.42
C ASP A 212 -3.32 -4.13 15.23
N SER A 213 -4.50 -3.64 15.59
CA SER A 213 -5.74 -4.41 15.44
C SER A 213 -6.10 -4.65 13.97
N SER A 214 -5.85 -3.67 13.10
CA SER A 214 -6.08 -3.80 11.65
C SER A 214 -5.16 -4.85 11.03
N TRP A 215 -3.88 -4.90 11.40
CA TRP A 215 -2.95 -5.93 10.91
C TRP A 215 -3.29 -7.31 11.46
N ARG A 216 -3.59 -7.43 12.77
CA ARG A 216 -4.06 -8.70 13.35
C ARG A 216 -5.34 -9.23 12.71
N PHE A 217 -6.20 -8.34 12.23
CA PHE A 217 -7.40 -8.76 11.49
C PHE A 217 -7.03 -9.39 10.14
N ILE A 218 -6.17 -8.73 9.36
CA ILE A 218 -5.78 -9.20 8.02
C ILE A 218 -5.05 -10.55 8.06
N GLU A 219 -4.33 -10.85 9.15
CA GLU A 219 -3.60 -12.09 9.34
C GLU A 219 -4.51 -13.32 9.61
N LYS A 220 -5.81 -13.13 9.81
CA LYS A 220 -6.72 -14.22 10.21
C LYS A 220 -7.51 -14.78 9.03
N GLY A 221 -7.44 -16.12 8.84
CA GLY A 221 -8.23 -16.85 7.86
C GLY A 221 -8.08 -16.26 6.45
N THR A 222 -9.20 -15.91 5.84
CA THR A 222 -9.24 -15.36 4.46
C THR A 222 -9.40 -13.83 4.42
N ASN A 223 -9.18 -13.14 5.53
CA ASN A 223 -9.42 -11.69 5.60
C ASN A 223 -8.56 -10.87 4.64
N SER A 224 -7.38 -11.38 4.26
CA SER A 224 -6.52 -10.72 3.27
C SER A 224 -7.04 -10.79 1.83
N LEU A 225 -8.13 -11.50 1.58
CA LEU A 225 -8.88 -11.48 0.31
C LEU A 225 -10.09 -10.55 0.35
N LYS A 226 -10.55 -10.13 1.54
CA LYS A 226 -11.74 -9.31 1.68
C LYS A 226 -11.43 -7.83 1.44
N ARG A 227 -12.41 -7.11 0.93
CA ARG A 227 -12.32 -5.69 0.61
C ARG A 227 -12.15 -4.82 1.85
N ASN A 228 -10.91 -4.57 2.29
CA ASN A 228 -10.59 -3.72 3.42
C ASN A 228 -9.30 -2.91 3.19
N SER A 229 -9.14 -1.82 3.94
CA SER A 229 -7.91 -1.04 3.98
C SER A 229 -7.73 -0.39 5.36
N ASN A 230 -6.50 -0.31 5.85
CA ASN A 230 -6.17 0.48 7.03
C ASN A 230 -5.52 1.83 6.70
N PHE A 231 -5.47 2.22 5.43
CA PHE A 231 -4.79 3.44 5.00
C PHE A 231 -5.44 4.70 5.57
N VAL A 232 -6.74 4.65 5.93
CA VAL A 232 -7.42 5.75 6.63
C VAL A 232 -6.73 6.17 7.92
N LEU A 233 -6.08 5.25 8.63
CA LEU A 233 -5.35 5.56 9.88
C LEU A 233 -4.23 6.59 9.70
N PHE A 234 -3.63 6.64 8.51
CA PHE A 234 -2.69 7.70 8.15
C PHE A 234 -3.39 9.04 7.88
N LEU A 235 -4.59 9.00 7.28
CA LEU A 235 -5.33 10.17 6.83
C LEU A 235 -6.19 10.80 7.94
N ASP A 236 -6.42 10.09 9.04
CA ASP A 236 -7.12 10.62 10.21
C ASP A 236 -6.28 11.68 10.94
N LEU A 237 -6.96 12.46 11.78
CA LEU A 237 -6.35 13.60 12.50
C LEU A 237 -5.07 13.21 13.27
N ASP A 238 -5.03 12.00 13.81
CA ASP A 238 -3.85 11.52 14.57
C ASP A 238 -2.65 11.28 13.65
N GLY A 239 -2.83 10.62 12.50
CA GLY A 239 -1.77 10.40 11.53
C GLY A 239 -1.24 11.69 10.93
N LEU A 240 -2.13 12.61 10.54
CA LEU A 240 -1.75 13.93 10.04
C LEU A 240 -1.13 14.82 11.11
N SER A 241 -1.59 14.72 12.37
CA SER A 241 -1.00 15.44 13.50
C SER A 241 0.43 14.96 13.78
N GLN A 242 0.67 13.65 13.69
CA GLN A 242 2.01 13.12 13.84
C GLN A 242 2.93 13.59 12.71
N LEU A 243 2.43 13.67 11.48
CA LEU A 243 3.18 14.23 10.37
C LEU A 243 3.51 15.72 10.60
N LYS A 244 2.58 16.52 11.12
CA LYS A 244 2.84 17.92 11.51
C LYS A 244 3.96 18.04 12.53
N GLN A 245 3.96 17.21 13.57
CA GLN A 245 5.04 17.18 14.57
C GLN A 245 6.41 16.83 13.96
N ASN A 246 6.44 15.96 12.92
CA ASN A 246 7.67 15.63 12.21
C ASN A 246 8.17 16.78 11.34
N VAL A 247 7.27 17.66 10.87
CA VAL A 247 7.62 18.88 10.11
C VAL A 247 8.29 19.93 11.00
N GLU A 248 7.85 20.04 12.26
CA GLU A 248 8.30 21.06 13.22
C GLU A 248 9.66 20.73 13.86
N LYS A 249 10.11 19.47 13.75
CA LYS A 249 11.44 19.01 14.21
C LYS A 249 12.51 19.25 13.14
#